data_ece74f4aa7021a3ad004e591cabd2950
#
_entry.id   ece74f4aa7021a3ad004e591cabd2950
#
_cell.length_a   1.000
_cell.length_b   1.000
_cell.length_c   1.000
_cell.angle_alpha   90.00
_cell.angle_beta   90.00
_cell.angle_gamma   90.00
#
_symmetry.space_group_name_H-M   'P 1'
#
loop_
_entity.id
_entity.type
_entity.pdbx_description
1 polymer ?
#
loop_
_entity_poly.entity_id
_entity_poly.type
_entity_poly.pdbx_seq_one_letter_code
_entity_poly.pdbx_strand_id
1 'polypeptide(L)'
;MTFHVNIVSAEAEIYSGTATMVFAPAEMGEVGITPRHSPLLTRLKPGEVRVRSDDHEEMFFYVSGGLLEIQPHIVTVLADTALRAKDLDEAAALEAKEQAERMLADQKADFDYAKAQAELSQAVAQLRAIQKLREKMHT
;
A
#
# COMPACT_ATOMS: atom_id res chain seq x y z
N MET A 1 -21.42 8.02 9.13
CA MET A 1 -21.16 8.55 7.79
C MET A 1 -20.12 7.73 7.07
N THR A 2 -20.33 7.48 5.81
CA THR A 2 -19.43 6.67 4.99
C THR A 2 -19.10 7.38 3.69
N PHE A 3 -18.05 6.89 3.03
CA PHE A 3 -17.69 7.31 1.69
C PHE A 3 -17.28 6.07 0.88
N HIS A 4 -17.28 6.20 -0.42
CA HIS A 4 -16.94 5.09 -1.30
C HIS A 4 -15.42 5.03 -1.51
N VAL A 5 -14.86 3.81 -1.51
CA VAL A 5 -13.43 3.58 -1.75
C VAL A 5 -13.27 2.61 -2.90
N ASN A 6 -12.44 2.99 -3.87
CA ASN A 6 -12.01 2.11 -4.95
C ASN A 6 -10.50 1.95 -4.90
N ILE A 7 -10.03 0.72 -4.93
CA ILE A 7 -8.60 0.41 -5.06
C ILE A 7 -8.44 -0.35 -6.37
N VAL A 8 -7.73 0.26 -7.31
CA VAL A 8 -7.61 -0.23 -8.68
C VAL A 8 -6.13 -0.30 -9.06
N SER A 9 -5.73 -1.37 -9.70
CA SER A 9 -4.43 -1.48 -10.36
C SER A 9 -4.62 -1.48 -11.88
N ALA A 10 -3.52 -1.43 -12.63
CA ALA A 10 -3.57 -1.47 -14.08
C ALA A 10 -4.24 -2.75 -14.62
N GLU A 11 -4.25 -3.81 -13.84
CA GLU A 11 -4.74 -5.13 -14.26
C GLU A 11 -6.16 -5.42 -13.80
N ALA A 12 -6.59 -4.86 -12.64
CA ALA A 12 -7.86 -5.25 -12.06
C ALA A 12 -8.34 -4.24 -11.02
N GLU A 13 -9.64 -4.29 -10.76
CA GLU A 13 -10.23 -3.67 -9.58
C GLU A 13 -9.99 -4.62 -8.39
N ILE A 14 -9.28 -4.13 -7.38
CA ILE A 14 -8.89 -4.93 -6.23
C ILE A 14 -9.96 -4.89 -5.14
N TYR A 15 -10.55 -3.70 -4.92
CA TYR A 15 -11.56 -3.49 -3.90
C TYR A 15 -12.48 -2.35 -4.28
N SER A 16 -13.75 -2.50 -3.97
CA SER A 16 -14.75 -1.44 -4.09
C SER A 16 -15.76 -1.61 -2.96
N GLY A 17 -15.97 -0.57 -2.18
CA GLY A 17 -16.91 -0.64 -1.06
C GLY A 17 -16.99 0.67 -0.31
N THR A 18 -17.73 0.66 0.80
CA THR A 18 -17.90 1.82 1.67
C THR A 18 -16.95 1.74 2.87
N ALA A 19 -16.51 2.90 3.33
CA ALA A 19 -15.60 2.99 4.46
C ALA A 19 -15.95 4.17 5.35
N THR A 20 -15.54 4.09 6.61
CA THR A 20 -15.60 5.20 7.55
C THR A 20 -14.27 5.92 7.67
N MET A 21 -13.18 5.23 7.33
CA MET A 21 -11.84 5.78 7.39
C MET A 21 -10.88 5.02 6.47
N VAL A 22 -9.96 5.73 5.87
CA VAL A 22 -8.89 5.14 5.06
C VAL A 22 -7.56 5.78 5.45
N PHE A 23 -6.52 4.97 5.60
CA PHE A 23 -5.14 5.44 5.77
C PHE A 23 -4.34 5.02 4.55
N ALA A 24 -3.58 5.94 3.99
CA ALA A 24 -2.80 5.69 2.78
C ALA A 24 -1.39 6.26 2.90
N PRO A 25 -0.37 5.58 2.32
CA PRO A 25 1.03 6.02 2.41
C PRO A 25 1.35 7.06 1.33
N ALA A 26 0.96 8.31 1.57
CA ALA A 26 1.26 9.40 0.65
C ALA A 26 2.75 9.75 0.68
N GLU A 27 3.23 10.38 -0.38
CA GLU A 27 4.64 10.74 -0.54
C GLU A 27 5.17 11.59 0.62
N MET A 28 4.35 12.46 1.17
CA MET A 28 4.73 13.35 2.28
C MET A 28 4.43 12.76 3.66
N GLY A 29 3.94 11.55 3.74
CA GLY A 29 3.58 10.90 4.98
C GLY A 29 2.21 10.23 4.89
N GLU A 30 1.85 9.49 5.93
CA GLU A 30 0.55 8.82 5.97
C GLU A 30 -0.59 9.83 6.04
N VAL A 31 -1.60 9.64 5.19
CA VAL A 31 -2.81 10.47 5.16
C VAL A 31 -3.96 9.67 5.71
N GLY A 32 -4.67 10.23 6.71
CA GLY A 32 -5.92 9.68 7.22
C GLY A 32 -7.11 10.39 6.56
N ILE A 33 -8.04 9.62 6.03
CA ILE A 33 -9.18 10.14 5.26
C ILE A 33 -10.48 9.77 5.97
N THR A 34 -11.28 10.78 6.28
CA THR A 34 -12.64 10.62 6.83
C THR A 34 -13.66 11.15 5.82
N PRO A 35 -14.95 10.87 6.01
CA PRO A 35 -15.99 11.40 5.10
C PRO A 35 -15.91 12.91 4.97
N ARG A 36 -16.19 13.41 3.78
CA ARG A 36 -16.14 14.84 3.43
C ARG A 36 -14.75 15.47 3.52
N HIS A 37 -13.72 14.65 3.35
CA HIS A 37 -12.35 15.18 3.28
C HIS A 37 -12.21 16.15 2.10
N SER A 38 -11.43 17.20 2.30
CA SER A 38 -11.12 18.16 1.23
C SER A 38 -10.48 17.46 0.04
N PRO A 39 -10.79 17.86 -1.19
CA PRO A 39 -10.17 17.25 -2.38
C PRO A 39 -8.65 17.31 -2.33
N LEU A 40 -8.02 16.22 -2.70
CA LEU A 40 -6.56 16.10 -2.75
C LEU A 40 -6.17 15.09 -3.82
N LEU A 41 -5.12 15.40 -4.56
CA LEU A 41 -4.48 14.45 -5.46
C LEU A 41 -3.00 14.40 -5.08
N THR A 42 -2.52 13.22 -4.72
CA THR A 42 -1.13 13.06 -4.29
C THR A 42 -0.58 11.71 -4.75
N ARG A 43 0.75 11.62 -4.78
CA ARG A 43 1.42 10.36 -5.08
C ARG A 43 1.49 9.48 -3.85
N LEU A 44 1.42 8.17 -4.10
CA LEU A 44 1.62 7.15 -3.09
C LEU A 44 3.02 6.56 -3.22
N LYS A 45 3.65 6.30 -2.09
CA LYS A 45 4.86 5.49 -2.04
C LYS A 45 4.49 4.04 -1.71
N PRO A 46 5.38 3.07 -1.92
CA PRO A 46 5.11 1.70 -1.53
C PRO A 46 4.75 1.62 -0.05
N GLY A 47 3.67 0.92 0.24
CA GLY A 47 3.21 0.82 1.61
C GLY A 47 1.85 0.17 1.71
N GLU A 48 1.23 0.37 2.85
CA GLU A 48 -0.03 -0.25 3.21
C GLU A 48 -1.16 0.76 3.20
N VAL A 49 -2.25 0.41 2.51
CA VAL A 49 -3.52 1.12 2.60
C VAL A 49 -4.41 0.36 3.57
N ARG A 50 -4.95 1.05 4.57
CA ARG A 50 -5.88 0.46 5.54
C ARG A 50 -7.27 1.04 5.32
N VAL A 51 -8.25 0.17 5.18
CA VAL A 51 -9.65 0.56 4.99
C VAL A 51 -10.46 0.07 6.17
N ARG A 52 -11.12 0.99 6.86
CA ARG A 52 -12.03 0.65 7.96
C ARG A 52 -13.46 0.78 7.47
N SER A 53 -14.20 -0.33 7.49
CA SER A 53 -15.60 -0.34 7.10
C SER A 53 -16.52 0.10 8.25
N ASP A 54 -17.80 0.30 7.96
CA ASP A 54 -18.76 0.77 8.95
C ASP A 54 -19.10 -0.29 10.03
N ASP A 55 -18.77 -1.55 9.79
CA ASP A 55 -18.87 -2.62 10.79
C ASP A 55 -17.60 -2.75 11.65
N HIS A 56 -16.70 -1.78 11.55
CA HIS A 56 -15.42 -1.70 12.26
C HIS A 56 -14.39 -2.76 11.85
N GLU A 57 -14.62 -3.48 10.76
CA GLU A 57 -13.62 -4.35 10.20
C GLU A 57 -12.54 -3.52 9.49
N GLU A 58 -11.30 -3.90 9.66
CA GLU A 58 -10.18 -3.32 8.93
C GLU A 58 -9.66 -4.28 7.89
N MET A 59 -9.43 -3.75 6.70
CA MET A 59 -8.80 -4.47 5.61
C MET A 59 -7.50 -3.80 5.25
N PHE A 60 -6.51 -4.61 4.90
CA PHE A 60 -5.17 -4.15 4.59
C PHE A 60 -4.83 -4.50 3.15
N PHE A 61 -4.31 -3.52 2.41
CA PHE A 61 -3.89 -3.69 1.03
C PHE A 61 -2.47 -3.19 0.90
N TYR A 62 -1.59 -4.00 0.30
CA TYR A 62 -0.27 -3.53 -0.09
C TYR A 62 -0.38 -2.82 -1.44
N VAL A 63 0.27 -1.66 -1.57
CA VAL A 63 0.38 -0.95 -2.84
C VAL A 63 1.85 -0.66 -3.14
N SER A 64 2.24 -0.80 -4.39
CA SER A 64 3.64 -0.58 -4.81
C SER A 64 3.94 0.87 -5.16
N GLY A 65 2.99 1.76 -4.92
CA GLY A 65 3.04 3.15 -5.34
C GLY A 65 1.85 3.47 -6.23
N GLY A 66 1.73 4.69 -6.69
CA GLY A 66 0.64 5.12 -7.55
C GLY A 66 0.13 6.50 -7.19
N LEU A 67 -1.17 6.71 -7.35
CA LEU A 67 -1.85 7.97 -7.10
C LEU A 67 -3.03 7.77 -6.15
N LEU A 68 -3.24 8.76 -5.29
CA LEU A 68 -4.39 8.82 -4.39
C LEU A 68 -5.21 10.06 -4.76
N GLU A 69 -6.47 9.83 -5.11
CA GLU A 69 -7.43 10.91 -5.38
C GLU A 69 -8.49 10.91 -4.31
N ILE A 70 -8.61 12.04 -3.60
CA ILE A 70 -9.61 12.22 -2.55
C ILE A 70 -10.64 13.23 -3.01
N GLN A 71 -11.90 12.83 -2.97
CA GLN A 71 -13.06 13.69 -3.17
C GLN A 71 -14.00 13.53 -1.95
N PRO A 72 -14.94 14.45 -1.70
CA PRO A 72 -15.76 14.39 -0.47
C PRO A 72 -16.53 13.09 -0.26
N HIS A 73 -16.91 12.40 -1.32
CA HIS A 73 -17.74 11.19 -1.23
C HIS A 73 -17.09 9.94 -1.80
N ILE A 74 -15.93 10.07 -2.45
CA ILE A 74 -15.25 8.95 -3.06
C ILE A 74 -13.73 9.12 -2.97
N VAL A 75 -13.06 8.04 -2.65
CA VAL A 75 -11.59 7.97 -2.60
C VAL A 75 -11.14 6.90 -3.58
N THR A 76 -10.21 7.23 -4.46
CA THR A 76 -9.69 6.30 -5.44
C THR A 76 -8.19 6.13 -5.24
N VAL A 77 -7.77 4.89 -5.07
CA VAL A 77 -6.37 4.48 -5.04
C VAL A 77 -6.06 3.85 -6.39
N LEU A 78 -5.23 4.53 -7.19
CA LEU A 78 -4.74 4.02 -8.47
C LEU A 78 -3.33 3.51 -8.25
N ALA A 79 -3.21 2.23 -7.93
CA ALA A 79 -1.93 1.64 -7.60
C ALA A 79 -1.24 1.06 -8.83
N ASP A 80 0.09 1.09 -8.84
CA ASP A 80 0.87 0.39 -9.87
C ASP A 80 0.62 -1.11 -9.77
N THR A 81 0.74 -1.66 -8.56
CA THR A 81 0.21 -2.97 -8.20
C THR A 81 -0.45 -2.88 -6.84
N ALA A 82 -1.47 -3.70 -6.62
CA ALA A 82 -2.15 -3.76 -5.33
C ALA A 82 -2.51 -5.21 -5.02
N LEU A 83 -2.30 -5.60 -3.76
CA LEU A 83 -2.61 -6.93 -3.27
C LEU A 83 -3.24 -6.84 -1.90
N ARG A 84 -4.24 -7.68 -1.64
CA ARG A 84 -4.75 -7.83 -0.28
C ARG A 84 -3.66 -8.45 0.58
N ALA A 85 -3.55 -8.01 1.84
CA ALA A 85 -2.51 -8.52 2.73
C ALA A 85 -2.53 -10.05 2.86
N LYS A 86 -3.72 -10.65 2.85
CA LYS A 86 -3.88 -12.11 2.93
C LYS A 86 -3.27 -12.87 1.74
N ASP A 87 -3.08 -12.19 0.60
CA ASP A 87 -2.55 -12.79 -0.62
C ASP A 87 -1.04 -12.59 -0.78
N LEU A 88 -0.39 -11.94 0.17
CA LEU A 88 1.04 -11.69 0.13
C LEU A 88 1.82 -12.96 0.53
N ASP A 89 2.86 -13.24 -0.23
CA ASP A 89 3.80 -14.33 0.04
C ASP A 89 5.00 -13.80 0.82
N GLU A 90 5.07 -14.14 2.10
CA GLU A 90 6.15 -13.69 2.99
C GLU A 90 7.51 -14.21 2.54
N ALA A 91 7.58 -15.46 2.11
CA ALA A 91 8.86 -16.04 1.68
C ALA A 91 9.40 -15.32 0.45
N ALA A 92 8.54 -15.02 -0.53
CA ALA A 92 8.95 -14.28 -1.71
C ALA A 92 9.35 -12.84 -1.37
N ALA A 93 8.62 -12.19 -0.46
CA ALA A 93 8.93 -10.82 -0.03
C ALA A 93 10.27 -10.76 0.71
N LEU A 94 10.54 -11.73 1.58
CA LEU A 94 11.80 -11.80 2.32
C LEU A 94 12.97 -12.04 1.37
N GLU A 95 12.82 -12.95 0.42
CA GLU A 95 13.84 -13.23 -0.58
C GLU A 95 14.13 -11.99 -1.44
N ALA A 96 13.10 -11.27 -1.87
CA ALA A 96 13.26 -10.05 -2.64
C ALA A 96 13.98 -8.96 -1.84
N LYS A 97 13.70 -8.84 -0.55
CA LYS A 97 14.39 -7.90 0.34
C LYS A 97 15.88 -8.24 0.44
N GLU A 98 16.21 -9.50 0.69
CA GLU A 98 17.60 -9.94 0.83
C GLU A 98 18.38 -9.73 -0.47
N GLN A 99 17.74 -10.01 -1.60
CA GLN A 99 18.35 -9.80 -2.91
C GLN A 99 18.64 -8.32 -3.16
N ALA A 100 17.69 -7.44 -2.85
CA ALA A 100 17.85 -6.00 -3.03
C ALA A 100 18.94 -5.45 -2.10
N GLU A 101 19.00 -5.92 -0.85
CA GLU A 101 20.06 -5.52 0.09
C GLU A 101 21.44 -5.93 -0.41
N ARG A 102 21.56 -7.14 -0.97
CA ARG A 102 22.82 -7.60 -1.55
C ARG A 102 23.24 -6.76 -2.74
N MET A 103 22.29 -6.38 -3.60
CA MET A 103 22.57 -5.51 -4.74
C MET A 103 23.02 -4.12 -4.30
N LEU A 104 22.44 -3.57 -3.25
CA LEU A 104 22.83 -2.26 -2.71
C LEU A 104 24.20 -2.30 -2.03
N ALA A 105 24.58 -3.43 -1.45
CA ALA A 105 25.88 -3.61 -0.82
C ALA A 105 27.01 -3.81 -1.85
N ASP A 106 26.69 -4.28 -3.05
CA ASP A 106 27.65 -4.54 -4.12
C ASP A 106 27.76 -3.31 -5.02
N GLN A 107 28.78 -2.49 -4.79
CA GLN A 107 28.97 -1.20 -5.47
C GLN A 107 29.66 -1.34 -6.83
N LYS A 108 29.14 -2.19 -7.72
CA LYS A 108 29.67 -2.34 -9.07
C LYS A 108 29.14 -1.27 -10.01
N ALA A 109 29.94 -0.90 -11.02
CA ALA A 109 29.67 0.21 -11.91
C ALA A 109 28.41 0.07 -12.76
N ASP A 110 27.96 -1.15 -13.04
CA ASP A 110 26.80 -1.42 -13.89
C ASP A 110 25.49 -1.55 -13.10
N PHE A 111 25.50 -1.11 -11.89
CA PHE A 111 24.40 -1.32 -10.95
C PHE A 111 23.40 -0.15 -10.98
N ASP A 112 22.14 -0.47 -11.18
CA ASP A 112 21.07 0.53 -11.08
C ASP A 112 20.63 0.69 -9.61
N TYR A 113 21.24 1.66 -8.96
CA TYR A 113 20.99 1.94 -7.54
C TYR A 113 19.53 2.31 -7.27
N ALA A 114 18.92 3.14 -8.14
CA ALA A 114 17.55 3.59 -7.96
C ALA A 114 16.57 2.43 -8.04
N LYS A 115 16.78 1.50 -8.97
CA LYS A 115 15.94 0.31 -9.12
C LYS A 115 16.04 -0.60 -7.89
N ALA A 116 17.26 -0.86 -7.41
CA ALA A 116 17.45 -1.70 -6.23
C ALA A 116 16.85 -1.06 -4.98
N GLN A 117 16.95 0.25 -4.83
CA GLN A 117 16.36 0.98 -3.74
C GLN A 117 14.83 0.86 -3.78
N ALA A 118 14.22 0.96 -4.95
CA ALA A 118 12.77 0.80 -5.12
C ALA A 118 12.33 -0.62 -4.78
N GLU A 119 13.06 -1.63 -5.23
CA GLU A 119 12.77 -3.03 -4.93
C GLU A 119 12.87 -3.33 -3.43
N LEU A 120 13.86 -2.76 -2.76
CA LEU A 120 14.00 -2.90 -1.31
C LEU A 120 12.83 -2.26 -0.59
N SER A 121 12.42 -1.07 -0.99
CA SER A 121 11.29 -0.36 -0.40
C SER A 121 10.00 -1.16 -0.53
N GLN A 122 9.74 -1.76 -1.69
CA GLN A 122 8.58 -2.61 -1.91
C GLN A 122 8.61 -3.86 -1.03
N ALA A 123 9.74 -4.53 -0.94
CA ALA A 123 9.87 -5.76 -0.15
C ALA A 123 9.65 -5.48 1.35
N VAL A 124 10.21 -4.38 1.85
CA VAL A 124 10.02 -3.97 3.25
C VAL A 124 8.54 -3.66 3.52
N ALA A 125 7.87 -2.97 2.59
CA ALA A 125 6.45 -2.63 2.75
C ALA A 125 5.58 -3.90 2.76
N GLN A 126 5.87 -4.87 1.91
CA GLN A 126 5.16 -6.16 1.89
C GLN A 126 5.33 -6.91 3.21
N LEU A 127 6.55 -6.96 3.73
CA LEU A 127 6.81 -7.63 5.02
C LEU A 127 6.07 -6.96 6.17
N ARG A 128 5.99 -5.63 6.17
CA ARG A 128 5.21 -4.90 7.18
C ARG A 128 3.73 -5.23 7.10
N ALA A 129 3.17 -5.31 5.90
CA ALA A 129 1.76 -5.65 5.71
C ALA A 129 1.46 -7.07 6.22
N ILE A 130 2.33 -8.03 5.92
CA ILE A 130 2.20 -9.40 6.40
C ILE A 130 2.28 -9.45 7.93
N GLN A 131 3.22 -8.73 8.51
CA GLN A 131 3.42 -8.69 9.96
C GLN A 131 2.20 -8.12 10.69
N LYS A 132 1.63 -7.04 10.16
CA LYS A 132 0.41 -6.45 10.72
C LYS A 132 -0.78 -7.39 10.63
N LEU A 133 -0.91 -8.12 9.53
CA LEU A 133 -1.97 -9.12 9.39
C LEU A 133 -1.85 -10.21 10.44
N ARG A 134 -0.62 -10.69 10.72
CA ARG A 134 -0.37 -11.68 11.77
C ARG A 134 -0.73 -11.17 13.15
N GLU A 135 -0.35 -9.95 13.46
CA GLU A 135 -0.69 -9.33 14.75
C GLU A 135 -2.20 -9.29 14.94
N LYS A 136 -2.94 -8.93 13.89
CA LYS A 136 -4.39 -8.86 13.93
C LYS A 136 -5.02 -10.24 14.12
N MET A 137 -4.43 -11.28 13.56
CA MET A 137 -4.94 -12.66 13.67
C MET A 137 -4.69 -13.26 15.05
N HIS A 138 -3.73 -12.74 15.82
CA HIS A 138 -3.37 -13.25 17.15
C HIS A 138 -4.06 -12.51 18.29
N THR A 139 -4.81 -11.48 17.97
CA THR A 139 -5.63 -10.76 18.95
C THR A 139 -7.09 -11.17 18.84
#